data_dbda646d5a5f95c1051d351723606c2e
#
_entry.id   dbda646d5a5f95c1051d351723606c2e
#
_cell.length_a   1.000
_cell.length_b   1.000
_cell.length_c   1.000
_cell.angle_alpha   90.00
_cell.angle_beta   90.00
_cell.angle_gamma   90.00
#
_symmetry.space_group_name_H-M   'P 1'
#
loop_
_entity.id
_entity.type
_entity.pdbx_description
1 polymer ?
#
loop_
_entity_poly.entity_id
_entity_poly.type
_entity_poly.pdbx_seq_one_letter_code
_entity_poly.pdbx_strand_id
1 'polypeptide(L)'
;HSGEVTSSEAILWLTQHLLENYGKDASITQLIDTKSIYLRPENNPDGSTMYLFTAQRNRSTVHPKDDDRDGLLDEDPEEDLDGDGVIYQLRKKAVTKAEKEKADFILDPKDPSGRLMKRVLEGKGEWLVYTEGIDNDGDGKYNEDGIGGLDNHRNYPENWRPDAGGDLTGRGYTQGGAGEYPLSEIETRSTVLWLLAHPNISVVNSMDTRVPMHLRPPSTSKSAESMFPADLAIYKHMDSVGLAFTGYPWAGDVYETYATRSKNDRTTGDPSKPQPLFGHGPDFGYFYYGSVWYGDELWNGGAMKDYDKDGAYDEYDGLMWDDEANQKNGFKPWTKLVHPILGEVEIGGFHPKFFAQNGPAWQLENWISKQSKFNLAMAKELPQIDLKDVSVKALPNNEYEVKVTWSNSGKLPVALEQAKLVKIVQEDRVMLDIDKSLLKGYEEAKVTITQPALFDKTIYTGYTKAGEQKEAVFKVKLNQKGSVKAKIKLSSTRGGYKEKEIVLGN
;
A
#
# COMPACT_ATOMS: atom_id res chain seq x y z
N HIS A 1 7.56 -4.87 -1.58
CA HIS A 1 8.93 -5.33 -1.90
C HIS A 1 9.02 -6.84 -1.78
N SER A 2 9.95 -7.47 -2.52
CA SER A 2 10.07 -8.94 -2.61
C SER A 2 10.36 -9.63 -1.27
N GLY A 3 11.14 -9.01 -0.40
CA GLY A 3 11.49 -9.55 0.91
C GLY A 3 10.45 -9.35 2.00
N GLU A 4 9.30 -8.77 1.70
CA GLU A 4 8.28 -8.39 2.69
C GLU A 4 7.14 -9.40 2.77
N VAL A 5 7.52 -10.67 2.91
CA VAL A 5 6.64 -11.83 2.76
C VAL A 5 5.58 -12.00 3.86
N THR A 6 5.70 -11.32 5.00
CA THR A 6 4.64 -11.27 6.01
C THR A 6 3.34 -10.67 5.45
N SER A 7 3.44 -9.78 4.48
CA SER A 7 2.28 -9.18 3.81
C SER A 7 1.51 -10.21 2.97
N SER A 8 2.22 -11.11 2.28
CA SER A 8 1.62 -12.23 1.55
C SER A 8 0.84 -13.16 2.48
N GLU A 9 1.42 -13.51 3.63
CA GLU A 9 0.78 -14.31 4.67
C GLU A 9 -0.48 -13.62 5.23
N ALA A 10 -0.48 -12.29 5.35
CA ALA A 10 -1.67 -11.56 5.78
C ALA A 10 -2.83 -11.71 4.79
N ILE A 11 -2.56 -11.70 3.49
CA ILE A 11 -3.59 -11.91 2.46
C ILE A 11 -4.07 -13.37 2.43
N LEU A 12 -3.18 -14.33 2.64
CA LEU A 12 -3.56 -15.75 2.74
C LEU A 12 -4.44 -15.99 3.96
N TRP A 13 -4.08 -15.47 5.12
CA TRP A 13 -4.89 -15.53 6.33
C TRP A 13 -6.27 -14.88 6.11
N LEU A 14 -6.32 -13.70 5.51
CA LEU A 14 -7.57 -13.00 5.19
C LEU A 14 -8.46 -13.84 4.26
N THR A 15 -7.86 -14.44 3.23
CA THR A 15 -8.56 -15.31 2.28
C THR A 15 -9.19 -16.50 3.01
N GLN A 16 -8.41 -17.20 3.82
CA GLN A 16 -8.89 -18.33 4.61
C GLN A 16 -10.00 -17.90 5.57
N HIS A 17 -9.79 -16.79 6.29
CA HIS A 17 -10.79 -16.26 7.24
C HIS A 17 -12.12 -15.93 6.57
N LEU A 18 -12.12 -15.33 5.39
CA LEU A 18 -13.34 -15.03 4.62
C LEU A 18 -14.06 -16.33 4.20
N LEU A 19 -13.33 -17.30 3.65
CA LEU A 19 -13.91 -18.55 3.18
C LEU A 19 -14.46 -19.42 4.31
N GLU A 20 -13.75 -19.54 5.42
CA GLU A 20 -14.15 -20.37 6.56
C GLU A 20 -15.36 -19.81 7.31
N ASN A 21 -15.57 -18.49 7.28
CA ASN A 21 -16.64 -17.82 8.01
C ASN A 21 -17.84 -17.45 7.13
N TYR A 22 -17.76 -17.62 5.80
CA TYR A 22 -18.93 -17.46 4.92
C TYR A 22 -20.04 -18.44 5.27
N GLY A 23 -21.25 -17.94 5.42
CA GLY A 23 -22.41 -18.72 5.86
C GLY A 23 -22.44 -19.05 7.36
N LYS A 24 -21.40 -18.69 8.13
CA LYS A 24 -21.30 -18.93 9.58
C LYS A 24 -21.32 -17.61 10.38
N ASP A 25 -20.52 -16.64 9.97
CA ASP A 25 -20.53 -15.29 10.52
C ASP A 25 -21.38 -14.38 9.64
N ALA A 26 -22.43 -13.78 10.22
CA ALA A 26 -23.38 -12.95 9.49
C ALA A 26 -22.71 -11.68 8.90
N SER A 27 -21.71 -11.11 9.58
CA SER A 27 -21.00 -9.92 9.11
C SER A 27 -20.09 -10.23 7.94
N ILE A 28 -19.40 -11.37 7.98
CA ILE A 28 -18.54 -11.82 6.86
C ILE A 28 -19.41 -12.22 5.67
N THR A 29 -20.49 -12.96 5.90
CA THR A 29 -21.44 -13.33 4.85
C THR A 29 -22.01 -12.10 4.15
N GLN A 30 -22.51 -11.13 4.92
CA GLN A 30 -23.03 -9.88 4.36
C GLN A 30 -21.95 -9.11 3.56
N LEU A 31 -20.70 -9.08 4.06
CA LEU A 31 -19.60 -8.42 3.38
C LEU A 31 -19.35 -9.05 2.00
N ILE A 32 -19.22 -10.38 1.94
CA ILE A 32 -18.96 -11.12 0.70
C ILE A 32 -20.16 -11.02 -0.27
N ASP A 33 -21.38 -11.07 0.22
CA ASP A 33 -22.59 -10.97 -0.61
C ASP A 33 -22.80 -9.57 -1.20
N THR A 34 -22.23 -8.51 -0.59
CA THR A 34 -22.53 -7.13 -0.98
C THR A 34 -21.33 -6.33 -1.50
N LYS A 35 -20.10 -6.83 -1.35
CA LYS A 35 -18.87 -6.15 -1.74
C LYS A 35 -18.00 -7.05 -2.62
N SER A 36 -17.27 -6.43 -3.53
CA SER A 36 -16.20 -7.10 -4.27
C SER A 36 -14.89 -6.94 -3.52
N ILE A 37 -14.27 -8.04 -3.17
CA ILE A 37 -12.97 -8.09 -2.48
C ILE A 37 -11.97 -8.73 -3.44
N TYR A 38 -10.94 -8.01 -3.78
CA TYR A 38 -9.85 -8.46 -4.63
C TYR A 38 -8.63 -8.72 -3.75
N LEU A 39 -8.08 -9.91 -3.83
CA LEU A 39 -6.95 -10.36 -3.02
C LEU A 39 -5.79 -10.71 -3.94
N ARG A 40 -4.67 -10.04 -3.75
CA ARG A 40 -3.42 -10.28 -4.48
C ARG A 40 -2.32 -10.59 -3.45
N PRO A 41 -2.03 -11.87 -3.20
CA PRO A 41 -1.09 -12.26 -2.16
C PRO A 41 0.35 -11.90 -2.52
N GLU A 42 0.68 -11.82 -3.81
CA GLU A 42 2.06 -11.58 -4.25
C GLU A 42 2.11 -10.57 -5.39
N ASN A 43 2.91 -9.51 -5.20
CA ASN A 43 3.12 -8.48 -6.21
C ASN A 43 4.40 -8.69 -7.02
N ASN A 44 5.43 -9.28 -6.42
CA ASN A 44 6.73 -9.53 -7.00
C ASN A 44 7.14 -11.01 -6.76
N PRO A 45 6.54 -11.96 -7.50
CA PRO A 45 6.70 -13.39 -7.23
C PRO A 45 8.13 -13.90 -7.45
N ASP A 46 8.85 -13.35 -8.43
CA ASP A 46 10.23 -13.77 -8.72
C ASP A 46 11.17 -13.35 -7.59
N GLY A 47 11.07 -12.10 -7.15
CA GLY A 47 11.85 -11.60 -6.04
C GLY A 47 11.52 -12.29 -4.71
N SER A 48 10.24 -12.58 -4.44
CA SER A 48 9.85 -13.32 -3.24
C SER A 48 10.32 -14.76 -3.25
N THR A 49 10.31 -15.41 -4.42
CA THR A 49 10.88 -16.76 -4.59
C THR A 49 12.37 -16.75 -4.28
N MET A 50 13.12 -15.79 -4.83
CA MET A 50 14.53 -15.62 -4.52
C MET A 50 14.76 -15.39 -3.02
N TYR A 51 14.00 -14.48 -2.42
CA TYR A 51 14.10 -14.17 -0.99
C TYR A 51 13.85 -15.39 -0.09
N LEU A 52 12.84 -16.21 -0.42
CA LEU A 52 12.45 -17.35 0.42
C LEU A 52 13.39 -18.56 0.27
N PHE A 53 13.93 -18.81 -0.92
CA PHE A 53 14.62 -20.06 -1.24
C PHE A 53 16.12 -19.94 -1.47
N THR A 54 16.70 -18.73 -1.37
CA THR A 54 18.15 -18.50 -1.41
C THR A 54 18.63 -17.73 -0.19
N ALA A 55 19.91 -17.49 -0.03
CA ALA A 55 20.46 -16.61 1.01
C ALA A 55 20.13 -15.12 0.75
N GLN A 56 19.85 -14.74 -0.49
CA GLN A 56 19.67 -13.36 -0.93
C GLN A 56 18.56 -12.61 -0.15
N ARG A 57 18.84 -11.35 0.18
CA ARG A 57 17.93 -10.43 0.89
C ARG A 57 17.19 -9.51 -0.05
N ASN A 58 16.85 -9.98 -1.23
CA ASN A 58 16.30 -9.15 -2.31
C ASN A 58 15.12 -8.28 -1.85
N ARG A 59 15.18 -6.99 -2.22
CA ARG A 59 14.12 -5.99 -2.02
C ARG A 59 13.37 -5.65 -3.31
N SER A 60 14.06 -5.75 -4.43
CA SER A 60 13.67 -5.25 -5.75
C SER A 60 13.04 -6.33 -6.63
N THR A 61 12.70 -5.99 -7.87
CA THR A 61 12.42 -6.97 -8.91
C THR A 61 13.68 -7.78 -9.22
N VAL A 62 13.53 -8.93 -9.85
CA VAL A 62 14.66 -9.72 -10.37
C VAL A 62 14.87 -9.34 -11.84
N HIS A 63 15.43 -8.16 -12.03
CA HIS A 63 15.71 -7.61 -13.35
C HIS A 63 17.21 -7.29 -13.40
N PRO A 64 18.02 -8.05 -14.17
CA PRO A 64 19.46 -7.84 -14.22
C PRO A 64 19.82 -6.39 -14.52
N LYS A 65 20.78 -5.87 -13.78
CA LYS A 65 21.24 -4.50 -13.87
C LYS A 65 22.74 -4.41 -13.66
N ASP A 66 23.38 -3.51 -14.35
CA ASP A 66 24.78 -3.11 -14.20
C ASP A 66 24.80 -1.89 -13.24
N ASP A 67 25.07 -2.11 -11.96
CA ASP A 67 25.02 -1.08 -10.93
C ASP A 67 26.31 -0.27 -10.87
N ASP A 68 27.47 -0.84 -11.20
CA ASP A 68 28.79 -0.20 -11.17
C ASP A 68 29.23 0.33 -12.55
N ARG A 69 28.56 -0.10 -13.64
CA ARG A 69 28.77 0.34 -15.04
C ARG A 69 30.05 -0.20 -15.68
N ASP A 70 30.41 -1.40 -15.37
CA ASP A 70 31.53 -2.09 -15.98
C ASP A 70 31.14 -2.87 -17.25
N GLY A 71 29.85 -3.07 -17.48
CA GLY A 71 29.26 -3.77 -18.62
C GLY A 71 28.88 -5.22 -18.35
N LEU A 72 29.04 -5.71 -17.14
CA LEU A 72 28.50 -6.97 -16.64
C LEU A 72 27.16 -6.71 -15.94
N LEU A 73 26.46 -7.74 -15.53
CA LEU A 73 25.13 -7.62 -14.89
C LEU A 73 25.06 -8.58 -13.71
N ASP A 74 24.74 -8.08 -12.52
CA ASP A 74 24.52 -8.86 -11.30
C ASP A 74 25.72 -9.81 -10.98
N GLU A 75 26.96 -9.44 -11.30
CA GLU A 75 28.11 -10.34 -11.20
C GLU A 75 28.75 -10.40 -9.82
N ASP A 76 28.50 -9.40 -8.96
CA ASP A 76 29.10 -9.34 -7.63
C ASP A 76 28.08 -9.15 -6.49
N PRO A 77 27.14 -10.11 -6.36
CA PRO A 77 26.09 -10.04 -5.34
C PRO A 77 26.65 -10.35 -3.94
N GLU A 78 25.89 -9.94 -2.92
CA GLU A 78 26.09 -10.40 -1.55
C GLU A 78 26.04 -11.93 -1.47
N GLU A 79 26.93 -12.57 -0.67
CA GLU A 79 27.03 -14.01 -0.53
C GLU A 79 27.12 -14.47 0.90
N ASP A 80 26.64 -15.69 1.17
CA ASP A 80 26.76 -16.39 2.44
C ASP A 80 28.16 -17.04 2.53
N LEU A 81 29.07 -16.46 3.29
CA LEU A 81 30.46 -16.88 3.38
C LEU A 81 30.71 -18.03 4.37
N ASP A 82 29.87 -18.21 5.36
CA ASP A 82 30.06 -19.27 6.35
C ASP A 82 29.12 -20.47 6.14
N GLY A 83 28.23 -20.41 5.12
CA GLY A 83 27.41 -21.52 4.66
C GLY A 83 26.23 -21.82 5.56
N ASP A 84 25.76 -20.84 6.34
CA ASP A 84 24.61 -21.03 7.25
C ASP A 84 23.25 -20.75 6.59
N GLY A 85 23.23 -20.33 5.32
CA GLY A 85 22.04 -20.03 4.53
C GLY A 85 21.53 -18.59 4.68
N VAL A 86 22.27 -17.71 5.35
CA VAL A 86 21.88 -16.33 5.63
C VAL A 86 23.05 -15.38 5.40
N ILE A 87 22.80 -14.30 4.71
CA ILE A 87 23.79 -13.24 4.51
C ILE A 87 23.70 -12.27 5.69
N TYR A 88 24.71 -12.27 6.55
CA TYR A 88 24.80 -11.43 7.75
C TYR A 88 25.66 -10.18 7.52
N GLN A 89 25.89 -9.45 8.58
CA GLN A 89 26.83 -8.33 8.60
C GLN A 89 28.24 -8.80 8.96
N LEU A 90 29.22 -8.11 8.38
CA LEU A 90 30.62 -8.19 8.79
C LEU A 90 30.97 -6.92 9.56
N ARG A 91 31.71 -7.03 10.67
CA ARG A 91 32.29 -5.87 11.33
C ARG A 91 33.81 -6.00 11.42
N LYS A 92 34.51 -4.89 11.15
CA LYS A 92 35.97 -4.81 11.20
C LYS A 92 36.40 -3.67 12.08
N LYS A 93 37.33 -3.95 13.03
CA LYS A 93 37.93 -2.88 13.83
C LYS A 93 38.91 -2.09 12.98
N ALA A 94 38.75 -0.78 12.93
CA ALA A 94 39.63 0.11 12.18
C ALA A 94 41.01 0.21 12.83
N VAL A 95 42.05 -0.27 12.15
CA VAL A 95 43.43 -0.27 12.64
C VAL A 95 44.33 0.69 11.88
N THR A 96 44.22 0.74 10.55
CA THR A 96 44.99 1.65 9.70
C THR A 96 44.48 3.08 9.76
N LYS A 97 45.29 4.03 9.31
CA LYS A 97 44.88 5.42 9.24
C LYS A 97 43.66 5.61 8.27
N ALA A 98 43.71 4.97 7.11
CA ALA A 98 42.64 5.03 6.12
C ALA A 98 41.32 4.44 6.65
N GLU A 99 41.36 3.31 7.34
CA GLU A 99 40.21 2.72 7.99
C GLU A 99 39.62 3.62 9.09
N LYS A 100 40.45 4.22 9.92
CA LYS A 100 40.01 5.16 10.97
C LYS A 100 39.36 6.42 10.40
N GLU A 101 39.83 6.89 9.26
CA GLU A 101 39.20 8.04 8.57
C GLU A 101 37.81 7.72 8.02
N LYS A 102 37.54 6.46 7.71
CA LYS A 102 36.24 5.96 7.19
C LYS A 102 35.33 5.36 8.27
N ALA A 103 35.89 5.01 9.44
CA ALA A 103 35.13 4.33 10.49
C ALA A 103 33.96 5.18 10.97
N ASP A 104 32.76 4.61 10.87
CA ASP A 104 31.50 5.28 11.16
C ASP A 104 30.61 4.50 12.14
N PHE A 105 31.18 3.49 12.83
CA PHE A 105 30.50 2.73 13.88
C PHE A 105 31.29 2.66 15.17
N ILE A 106 30.58 2.61 16.30
CA ILE A 106 31.06 2.26 17.62
C ILE A 106 30.24 1.10 18.18
N LEU A 107 30.72 0.41 19.20
CA LEU A 107 29.84 -0.45 20.00
C LEU A 107 28.75 0.41 20.65
N ASP A 108 27.49 -0.03 20.60
CA ASP A 108 26.42 0.77 21.19
C ASP A 108 26.57 0.83 22.71
N PRO A 109 26.68 2.04 23.31
CA PRO A 109 26.78 2.20 24.76
C PRO A 109 25.56 1.65 25.53
N LYS A 110 24.41 1.50 24.88
CA LYS A 110 23.21 0.89 25.47
C LYS A 110 23.37 -0.62 25.69
N ASP A 111 24.22 -1.29 24.89
CA ASP A 111 24.48 -2.73 24.97
C ASP A 111 25.90 -3.03 25.46
N PRO A 112 26.10 -3.21 26.77
CA PRO A 112 27.42 -3.53 27.32
C PRO A 112 27.95 -4.90 26.89
N SER A 113 27.15 -5.76 26.30
CA SER A 113 27.60 -7.05 25.75
C SER A 113 28.37 -6.90 24.44
N GLY A 114 28.29 -5.73 23.79
CA GLY A 114 28.98 -5.43 22.54
C GLY A 114 28.40 -6.13 21.32
N ARG A 115 27.16 -6.56 21.40
CA ARG A 115 26.44 -7.12 20.24
C ARG A 115 26.01 -6.03 19.26
N LEU A 116 25.49 -4.90 19.75
CA LEU A 116 24.97 -3.82 18.91
C LEU A 116 26.06 -2.86 18.44
N MET A 117 25.89 -2.40 17.21
CA MET A 117 26.74 -1.41 16.57
C MET A 117 25.94 -0.11 16.40
N LYS A 118 26.51 1.02 16.83
CA LYS A 118 25.89 2.33 16.69
C LYS A 118 26.63 3.15 15.64
N ARG A 119 25.90 3.61 14.64
CA ARG A 119 26.47 4.50 13.63
C ARG A 119 26.76 5.88 14.21
N VAL A 120 27.90 6.44 13.84
CA VAL A 120 28.37 7.79 14.18
C VAL A 120 28.84 8.49 12.92
N LEU A 121 29.30 9.74 13.02
CA LEU A 121 29.88 10.44 11.88
C LEU A 121 31.15 9.74 11.40
N GLU A 122 31.36 9.71 10.10
CA GLU A 122 32.58 9.18 9.48
C GLU A 122 33.84 9.78 10.13
N GLY A 123 34.82 8.93 10.40
CA GLY A 123 36.04 9.27 11.13
C GLY A 123 35.85 9.49 12.63
N LYS A 124 34.66 9.24 13.19
CA LYS A 124 34.38 9.25 14.64
C LYS A 124 34.10 7.87 15.19
N GLY A 125 34.06 6.88 14.33
CA GLY A 125 33.89 5.48 14.70
C GLY A 125 35.21 4.78 15.04
N GLU A 126 35.09 3.55 15.50
CA GLU A 126 36.18 2.60 15.73
C GLU A 126 36.05 1.37 14.84
N TRP A 127 34.91 1.20 14.24
CA TRP A 127 34.52 0.04 13.44
C TRP A 127 33.98 0.46 12.07
N LEU A 128 34.14 -0.47 11.13
CA LEU A 128 33.52 -0.48 9.82
C LEU A 128 32.54 -1.66 9.79
N VAL A 129 31.38 -1.47 9.19
CA VAL A 129 30.36 -2.50 9.04
C VAL A 129 30.06 -2.69 7.55
N TYR A 130 30.04 -3.94 7.13
CA TYR A 130 29.86 -4.38 5.75
C TYR A 130 28.78 -5.47 5.70
N THR A 131 28.42 -5.92 4.51
CA THR A 131 27.63 -7.14 4.29
C THR A 131 28.54 -8.27 3.82
N GLU A 132 28.19 -9.50 4.05
CA GLU A 132 28.89 -10.67 3.53
C GLU A 132 28.93 -10.68 1.99
N GLY A 133 30.03 -11.10 1.42
CA GLY A 133 30.28 -11.29 0.01
C GLY A 133 31.77 -11.30 -0.31
N ILE A 134 32.11 -11.62 -1.53
CA ILE A 134 33.48 -11.63 -2.02
C ILE A 134 33.54 -10.83 -3.33
N ASP A 135 34.71 -10.55 -3.81
CA ASP A 135 35.02 -9.99 -5.10
C ASP A 135 34.93 -11.11 -6.15
N ASN A 136 33.87 -11.17 -6.93
CA ASN A 136 33.62 -12.24 -7.89
C ASN A 136 34.22 -11.96 -9.27
N ASP A 137 34.37 -10.69 -9.64
CA ASP A 137 34.93 -10.27 -10.93
C ASP A 137 36.44 -9.95 -10.87
N GLY A 138 36.99 -9.71 -9.69
CA GLY A 138 38.41 -9.49 -9.47
C GLY A 138 38.85 -8.02 -9.59
N ASP A 139 37.96 -7.07 -9.51
CA ASP A 139 38.22 -5.63 -9.60
C ASP A 139 38.79 -5.03 -8.31
N GLY A 140 38.72 -5.76 -7.21
CA GLY A 140 39.24 -5.37 -5.88
C GLY A 140 38.19 -4.73 -4.97
N LYS A 141 36.94 -4.65 -5.38
CA LYS A 141 35.79 -4.33 -4.54
C LYS A 141 35.00 -5.63 -4.24
N TYR A 142 33.82 -5.55 -3.68
CA TYR A 142 32.90 -6.66 -3.51
C TYR A 142 31.51 -6.13 -3.17
N ASN A 143 30.47 -6.87 -3.56
CA ASN A 143 29.07 -6.53 -3.40
C ASN A 143 28.67 -5.21 -4.09
N GLU A 144 29.32 -4.77 -5.15
CA GLU A 144 28.97 -3.55 -5.87
C GLU A 144 27.91 -3.72 -6.92
N ASP A 145 27.76 -4.92 -7.50
CA ASP A 145 26.70 -5.24 -8.45
C ASP A 145 25.83 -6.40 -7.95
N GLY A 146 24.90 -6.06 -7.07
CA GLY A 146 24.00 -7.00 -6.45
C GLY A 146 22.95 -7.53 -7.42
N ILE A 147 22.33 -8.69 -7.10
CA ILE A 147 21.18 -9.19 -7.86
C ILE A 147 20.15 -8.08 -7.93
N GLY A 148 20.11 -7.47 -9.10
CA GLY A 148 19.53 -6.18 -9.33
C GLY A 148 18.05 -6.21 -9.56
N GLY A 149 17.55 -5.05 -9.82
CA GLY A 149 16.17 -4.76 -10.12
C GLY A 149 15.78 -3.40 -9.58
N LEU A 150 14.53 -3.09 -9.75
CA LEU A 150 13.98 -1.80 -9.42
C LEU A 150 13.05 -1.90 -8.22
N ASP A 151 13.06 -0.87 -7.39
CA ASP A 151 12.13 -0.75 -6.28
C ASP A 151 10.72 -0.44 -6.81
N ASN A 152 9.82 -1.40 -6.74
CA ASN A 152 8.45 -1.27 -7.21
C ASN A 152 7.72 -0.06 -6.60
N HIS A 153 8.07 0.34 -5.37
CA HIS A 153 7.50 1.52 -4.70
C HIS A 153 8.15 2.85 -5.12
N ARG A 154 9.02 2.84 -6.14
CA ARG A 154 9.61 4.05 -6.76
C ARG A 154 9.25 4.17 -8.23
N ASN A 155 8.51 3.21 -8.77
CA ASN A 155 8.20 3.09 -10.19
C ASN A 155 6.78 3.53 -10.59
N TYR A 156 5.94 3.97 -9.64
CA TYR A 156 4.61 4.55 -9.93
C TYR A 156 4.72 5.96 -10.51
N PRO A 157 3.75 6.40 -11.34
CA PRO A 157 3.88 7.66 -12.10
C PRO A 157 3.76 8.92 -11.25
N GLU A 158 3.10 8.88 -10.08
CA GLU A 158 2.92 10.07 -9.26
C GLU A 158 4.25 10.51 -8.65
N ASN A 159 4.62 11.76 -8.91
CA ASN A 159 5.88 12.35 -8.45
C ASN A 159 7.12 11.50 -8.78
N TRP A 160 7.08 10.70 -9.84
CA TRP A 160 8.21 9.88 -10.25
C TRP A 160 9.46 10.71 -10.51
N ARG A 161 10.62 10.19 -10.10
CA ARG A 161 11.94 10.79 -10.35
C ARG A 161 12.85 9.74 -10.97
N PRO A 162 13.60 10.09 -12.03
CA PRO A 162 14.60 9.20 -12.59
C PRO A 162 15.74 8.98 -11.58
N ASP A 163 16.42 7.86 -11.73
CA ASP A 163 17.68 7.65 -11.03
C ASP A 163 18.70 8.67 -11.47
N ALA A 164 19.29 9.38 -10.53
CA ALA A 164 20.20 10.49 -10.81
C ALA A 164 21.66 10.07 -10.82
N GLY A 165 21.96 8.80 -11.18
CA GLY A 165 23.34 8.35 -11.33
C GLY A 165 24.19 8.48 -10.07
N GLY A 166 23.61 8.28 -8.89
CA GLY A 166 24.28 8.36 -7.60
C GLY A 166 24.18 9.72 -6.90
N ASP A 167 23.54 10.70 -7.47
CA ASP A 167 23.22 11.95 -6.78
C ASP A 167 21.93 11.77 -5.96
N LEU A 168 22.10 11.62 -4.67
CA LEU A 168 21.09 11.17 -3.71
C LEU A 168 20.30 12.34 -3.12
N THR A 169 19.59 13.08 -3.95
CA THR A 169 18.81 14.23 -3.50
C THR A 169 17.42 13.88 -2.98
N GLY A 170 17.01 12.61 -3.04
CA GLY A 170 15.72 12.14 -2.53
C GLY A 170 15.65 10.64 -2.40
N ARG A 171 14.73 10.15 -1.58
CA ARG A 171 14.58 8.71 -1.33
C ARG A 171 14.21 7.87 -2.57
N GLY A 172 13.69 8.48 -3.62
CA GLY A 172 13.47 7.83 -4.91
C GLY A 172 14.77 7.39 -5.57
N TYR A 173 15.86 8.10 -5.30
CA TYR A 173 17.20 7.77 -5.79
C TYR A 173 17.98 6.85 -4.84
N THR A 174 17.68 6.92 -3.55
CA THR A 174 18.50 6.30 -2.50
C THR A 174 18.10 4.86 -2.17
N GLN A 175 17.02 4.36 -2.74
CA GLN A 175 16.47 3.05 -2.39
C GLN A 175 16.43 2.07 -3.57
N GLY A 176 17.35 2.19 -4.47
CA GLY A 176 17.54 1.18 -5.51
C GLY A 176 16.62 1.32 -6.71
N GLY A 177 16.78 2.38 -7.47
CA GLY A 177 16.27 2.46 -8.82
C GLY A 177 14.77 2.73 -8.97
N ALA A 178 14.45 3.87 -9.59
CA ALA A 178 13.08 4.21 -9.96
C ALA A 178 12.70 3.70 -11.38
N GLY A 179 13.66 3.13 -12.09
CA GLY A 179 13.50 2.67 -13.46
C GLY A 179 13.79 3.73 -14.51
N GLU A 180 13.81 3.30 -15.77
CA GLU A 180 14.05 4.18 -16.91
C GLU A 180 12.91 5.18 -17.13
N TYR A 181 11.69 4.76 -16.83
CA TYR A 181 10.46 5.56 -16.91
C TYR A 181 9.42 5.03 -15.92
N PRO A 182 8.39 5.84 -15.55
CA PRO A 182 7.34 5.34 -14.67
C PRO A 182 6.63 4.14 -15.30
N LEU A 183 6.40 3.09 -14.50
CA LEU A 183 5.82 1.82 -14.95
C LEU A 183 6.71 1.04 -15.93
N SER A 184 8.03 1.21 -15.86
CA SER A 184 8.98 0.36 -16.59
C SER A 184 8.85 -1.11 -16.15
N GLU A 185 8.66 -1.35 -14.87
CA GLU A 185 8.50 -2.68 -14.32
C GLU A 185 7.14 -3.28 -14.62
N ILE A 186 7.16 -4.56 -15.01
CA ILE A 186 5.93 -5.28 -15.37
C ILE A 186 4.98 -5.44 -14.18
N GLU A 187 5.51 -5.56 -12.98
CA GLU A 187 4.77 -5.69 -11.73
C GLU A 187 3.94 -4.44 -11.45
N THR A 188 4.56 -3.27 -11.49
CA THR A 188 3.87 -1.98 -11.28
C THR A 188 2.94 -1.65 -12.43
N ARG A 189 3.38 -1.86 -13.67
CA ARG A 189 2.57 -1.63 -14.88
C ARG A 189 1.32 -2.51 -14.89
N SER A 190 1.44 -3.80 -14.61
CA SER A 190 0.31 -4.73 -14.54
C SER A 190 -0.67 -4.35 -13.44
N THR A 191 -0.17 -3.93 -12.28
CA THR A 191 -0.99 -3.43 -11.17
C THR A 191 -1.81 -2.22 -11.59
N VAL A 192 -1.17 -1.22 -12.18
CA VAL A 192 -1.84 0.02 -12.61
C VAL A 192 -2.87 -0.26 -13.71
N LEU A 193 -2.50 -1.03 -14.73
CA LEU A 193 -3.43 -1.36 -15.82
C LEU A 193 -4.64 -2.14 -15.31
N TRP A 194 -4.43 -3.07 -14.38
CA TRP A 194 -5.52 -3.82 -13.77
C TRP A 194 -6.45 -2.93 -12.96
N LEU A 195 -5.91 -2.01 -12.16
CA LEU A 195 -6.70 -1.02 -11.40
C LEU A 195 -7.52 -0.12 -12.34
N LEU A 196 -6.92 0.38 -13.42
CA LEU A 196 -7.63 1.20 -14.40
C LEU A 196 -8.79 0.46 -15.08
N ALA A 197 -8.66 -0.88 -15.23
CA ALA A 197 -9.75 -1.73 -15.72
C ALA A 197 -10.83 -2.00 -14.65
N HIS A 198 -10.58 -1.68 -13.38
CA HIS A 198 -11.48 -1.91 -12.24
C HIS A 198 -11.82 -0.60 -11.49
N PRO A 199 -12.46 0.38 -12.13
CA PRO A 199 -12.75 1.69 -11.52
C PRO A 199 -13.68 1.63 -10.30
N ASN A 200 -14.28 0.47 -10.04
CA ASN A 200 -15.14 0.20 -8.88
C ASN A 200 -14.39 0.07 -7.56
N ILE A 201 -13.07 -0.02 -7.56
CA ILE A 201 -12.29 -0.14 -6.33
C ILE A 201 -12.23 1.20 -5.59
N SER A 202 -12.75 1.24 -4.37
CA SER A 202 -12.79 2.43 -3.52
C SER A 202 -11.64 2.51 -2.54
N VAL A 203 -11.14 1.35 -2.08
CA VAL A 203 -10.09 1.23 -1.07
C VAL A 203 -9.07 0.22 -1.53
N VAL A 204 -7.80 0.54 -1.35
CA VAL A 204 -6.65 -0.34 -1.59
C VAL A 204 -5.78 -0.34 -0.33
N ASN A 205 -5.24 -1.48 0.03
CA ASN A 205 -4.18 -1.58 1.01
C ASN A 205 -3.04 -2.41 0.41
N SER A 206 -1.91 -1.78 0.16
CA SER A 206 -0.64 -2.44 -0.14
C SER A 206 0.13 -2.60 1.18
N MET A 207 0.67 -3.79 1.42
CA MET A 207 1.28 -4.08 2.71
C MET A 207 2.77 -4.34 2.55
N ASP A 208 3.53 -3.70 3.38
CA ASP A 208 4.98 -3.78 3.50
C ASP A 208 5.37 -4.32 4.90
N THR A 209 6.65 -4.37 5.18
CA THR A 209 7.14 -4.82 6.49
C THR A 209 8.31 -3.98 7.00
N ARG A 210 8.66 -4.21 8.26
CA ARG A 210 9.76 -3.70 9.07
C ARG A 210 9.40 -2.57 10.00
N VAL A 211 8.34 -1.80 9.75
CA VAL A 211 7.95 -0.70 10.65
C VAL A 211 6.44 -0.71 10.85
N PRO A 212 5.93 -0.97 12.07
CA PRO A 212 4.49 -1.12 12.30
C PRO A 212 3.79 0.23 12.25
N MET A 213 3.27 0.58 11.09
CA MET A 213 2.55 1.83 10.88
C MET A 213 1.51 1.74 9.77
N HIS A 214 0.51 2.59 9.85
CA HIS A 214 -0.45 2.82 8.77
C HIS A 214 -0.03 4.05 7.99
N LEU A 215 0.46 3.84 6.77
CA LEU A 215 0.94 4.90 5.90
C LEU A 215 -0.10 5.25 4.84
N ARG A 216 -0.34 6.53 4.68
CA ARG A 216 -1.23 7.09 3.66
C ARG A 216 -0.52 8.18 2.86
N PRO A 217 -1.05 8.58 1.68
CA PRO A 217 -0.51 9.74 0.96
C PRO A 217 -0.69 11.03 1.78
N PRO A 218 0.09 12.07 1.45
CA PRO A 218 1.09 12.08 0.40
C PRO A 218 2.48 11.67 0.90
N SER A 219 3.35 11.32 -0.05
CA SER A 219 4.74 10.96 0.24
C SER A 219 5.73 12.09 0.04
N THR A 220 5.31 13.22 -0.54
CA THR A 220 6.19 14.34 -0.92
C THR A 220 5.88 15.65 -0.21
N SER A 221 4.80 15.72 0.56
CA SER A 221 4.35 16.91 1.27
C SER A 221 3.45 16.52 2.44
N LYS A 222 3.07 17.49 3.25
CA LYS A 222 2.08 17.26 4.32
C LYS A 222 0.68 17.08 3.76
N SER A 223 -0.09 16.17 4.36
CA SER A 223 -1.48 15.92 3.94
C SER A 223 -2.35 17.16 3.91
N ALA A 224 -2.18 18.05 4.91
CA ALA A 224 -2.98 19.28 5.00
C ALA A 224 -2.70 20.28 3.87
N GLU A 225 -1.57 20.15 3.18
CA GLU A 225 -1.15 21.06 2.11
C GLU A 225 -1.63 20.59 0.72
N SER A 226 -1.80 19.27 0.54
CA SER A 226 -2.02 18.69 -0.80
C SER A 226 -3.27 17.83 -0.94
N MET A 227 -3.97 17.51 0.16
CA MET A 227 -5.20 16.73 0.11
C MET A 227 -6.44 17.60 0.34
N PHE A 228 -7.56 17.21 -0.27
CA PHE A 228 -8.84 17.80 0.06
C PHE A 228 -9.20 17.55 1.54
N PRO A 229 -9.65 18.57 2.29
CA PRO A 229 -9.99 18.39 3.71
C PRO A 229 -11.00 17.29 3.99
N ALA A 230 -11.99 17.09 3.10
CA ALA A 230 -12.98 16.05 3.23
C ALA A 230 -12.37 14.64 3.09
N ASP A 231 -11.45 14.47 2.13
CA ASP A 231 -10.75 13.21 1.90
C ASP A 231 -9.77 12.93 3.06
N LEU A 232 -9.05 13.95 3.51
CA LEU A 232 -8.15 13.83 4.66
C LEU A 232 -8.90 13.42 5.94
N ALA A 233 -10.13 13.90 6.13
CA ALA A 233 -10.95 13.49 7.27
C ALA A 233 -11.29 11.99 7.23
N ILE A 234 -11.52 11.42 6.03
CA ILE A 234 -11.71 9.98 5.84
C ILE A 234 -10.46 9.22 6.25
N TYR A 235 -9.29 9.64 5.77
CA TYR A 235 -8.02 9.01 6.12
C TYR A 235 -7.74 9.06 7.63
N LYS A 236 -7.94 10.21 8.28
CA LYS A 236 -7.76 10.34 9.75
C LYS A 236 -8.70 9.44 10.55
N HIS A 237 -9.93 9.24 10.06
CA HIS A 237 -10.84 8.27 10.64
C HIS A 237 -10.29 6.85 10.52
N MET A 238 -9.84 6.47 9.32
CA MET A 238 -9.24 5.16 9.07
C MET A 238 -7.95 4.95 9.85
N ASP A 239 -7.08 5.97 10.00
CA ASP A 239 -5.90 5.95 10.86
C ASP A 239 -6.28 5.50 12.28
N SER A 240 -7.33 6.13 12.85
CA SER A 240 -7.82 5.79 14.19
C SER A 240 -8.36 4.37 14.29
N VAL A 241 -9.06 3.91 13.25
CA VAL A 241 -9.58 2.53 13.16
C VAL A 241 -8.42 1.54 13.07
N GLY A 242 -7.43 1.81 12.23
CA GLY A 242 -6.24 0.98 12.06
C GLY A 242 -5.48 0.80 13.37
N LEU A 243 -5.14 1.90 14.03
CA LEU A 243 -4.45 1.89 15.33
C LEU A 243 -5.22 1.10 16.40
N ALA A 244 -6.56 1.18 16.39
CA ALA A 244 -7.38 0.43 17.35
C ALA A 244 -7.35 -1.08 17.12
N PHE A 245 -7.25 -1.54 15.85
CA PHE A 245 -7.16 -2.97 15.52
C PHE A 245 -5.76 -3.54 15.69
N THR A 246 -4.74 -2.80 15.26
CA THR A 246 -3.37 -3.32 15.18
C THR A 246 -2.55 -3.04 16.44
N GLY A 247 -2.84 -1.93 17.12
CA GLY A 247 -2.00 -1.45 18.22
C GLY A 247 -0.67 -0.86 17.74
N TYR A 248 -0.56 -0.50 16.46
CA TYR A 248 0.65 0.13 15.93
C TYR A 248 0.90 1.48 16.58
N PRO A 249 2.16 1.91 16.71
CA PRO A 249 2.49 3.19 17.35
C PRO A 249 2.25 4.41 16.46
N TRP A 250 2.16 4.22 15.13
CA TRP A 250 2.06 5.34 14.18
C TRP A 250 1.02 5.10 13.09
N ALA A 251 0.35 6.20 12.72
CA ALA A 251 -0.47 6.32 11.52
C ALA A 251 -0.39 7.75 11.00
N GLY A 252 -0.26 7.93 9.68
CA GLY A 252 -0.19 9.25 9.09
C GLY A 252 0.30 9.27 7.66
N ASP A 253 0.56 10.47 7.13
CA ASP A 253 1.16 10.56 5.81
C ASP A 253 2.62 10.07 5.82
N VAL A 254 3.02 9.51 4.70
CA VAL A 254 4.38 8.98 4.52
C VAL A 254 5.43 10.03 4.81
N TYR A 255 5.19 11.27 4.36
CA TYR A 255 6.16 12.38 4.44
C TYR A 255 6.56 12.72 5.88
N GLU A 256 5.57 12.87 6.78
CA GLU A 256 5.85 13.25 8.18
C GLU A 256 6.06 12.03 9.09
N THR A 257 5.38 10.90 8.82
CA THR A 257 5.38 9.74 9.73
C THR A 257 6.74 9.06 9.78
N TYR A 258 7.42 8.90 8.65
CA TYR A 258 8.79 8.38 8.65
C TYR A 258 9.77 9.29 9.39
N ALA A 259 9.65 10.61 9.25
CA ALA A 259 10.49 11.56 9.98
C ALA A 259 10.24 11.52 11.49
N THR A 260 8.99 11.39 11.91
CA THR A 260 8.61 11.30 13.33
C THR A 260 9.19 10.04 13.97
N ARG A 261 9.17 8.91 13.26
CA ARG A 261 9.77 7.65 13.70
C ARG A 261 11.29 7.76 13.85
N SER A 262 11.91 8.42 12.90
CA SER A 262 13.38 8.49 12.76
C SER A 262 14.04 9.53 13.68
N LYS A 263 13.41 9.91 14.80
CA LYS A 263 14.02 10.88 15.74
C LYS A 263 15.46 10.54 16.14
N ASN A 264 15.84 9.26 16.04
CA ASN A 264 17.17 8.75 16.33
C ASN A 264 17.94 8.27 15.09
N ASP A 265 17.36 8.30 13.91
CA ASP A 265 18.08 7.95 12.69
C ASP A 265 19.07 9.05 12.31
N ARG A 266 20.35 8.73 12.39
CA ARG A 266 21.46 9.66 12.17
C ARG A 266 22.09 9.56 10.79
N THR A 267 21.54 8.71 9.93
CA THR A 267 22.10 8.48 8.59
C THR A 267 21.81 9.61 7.64
N THR A 268 20.80 10.43 7.92
CA THR A 268 20.30 11.48 7.02
C THR A 268 20.61 12.92 7.47
N GLY A 269 21.44 13.10 8.50
CA GLY A 269 21.90 14.41 8.98
C GLY A 269 20.93 15.17 9.89
N ASP A 270 19.65 15.32 9.54
CA ASP A 270 18.63 15.93 10.39
C ASP A 270 17.37 15.06 10.41
N PRO A 271 17.25 14.17 11.41
CA PRO A 271 16.13 13.23 11.52
C PRO A 271 14.79 13.93 11.81
N SER A 272 14.79 15.21 12.14
CA SER A 272 13.56 15.99 12.36
C SER A 272 12.92 16.49 11.08
N LYS A 273 13.62 16.42 9.95
CA LYS A 273 13.11 16.90 8.66
C LYS A 273 12.47 15.76 7.86
N PRO A 274 11.21 15.93 7.48
CA PRO A 274 10.57 15.03 6.54
C PRO A 274 11.35 14.93 5.23
N GLN A 275 11.41 13.73 4.67
CA GLN A 275 12.04 13.49 3.37
C GLN A 275 11.00 12.94 2.39
N PRO A 276 10.94 13.49 1.17
CA PRO A 276 9.99 13.01 0.18
C PRO A 276 10.35 11.60 -0.32
N LEU A 277 9.32 10.80 -0.58
CA LEU A 277 9.39 9.57 -1.33
C LEU A 277 8.73 9.77 -2.68
N PHE A 278 9.41 9.39 -3.75
CA PHE A 278 8.95 9.60 -5.12
C PHE A 278 8.50 8.27 -5.76
N GLY A 279 7.54 8.34 -6.68
CA GLY A 279 7.03 7.18 -7.41
C GLY A 279 6.32 6.16 -6.53
N HIS A 280 5.66 6.59 -5.45
CA HIS A 280 5.06 5.72 -4.44
C HIS A 280 3.62 5.29 -4.80
N GLY A 281 3.27 4.02 -4.52
CA GLY A 281 1.96 3.46 -4.82
C GLY A 281 0.77 4.20 -4.20
N PRO A 282 0.76 4.50 -2.88
CA PRO A 282 -0.29 5.27 -2.23
C PRO A 282 -0.56 6.64 -2.86
N ASP A 283 0.48 7.33 -3.32
CA ASP A 283 0.32 8.62 -4.01
C ASP A 283 -0.39 8.45 -5.35
N PHE A 284 0.02 7.47 -6.16
CA PHE A 284 -0.72 7.10 -7.37
C PHE A 284 -2.18 6.79 -7.06
N GLY A 285 -2.43 6.01 -6.01
CA GLY A 285 -3.76 5.61 -5.60
C GLY A 285 -4.68 6.77 -5.28
N TYR A 286 -4.21 7.75 -4.55
CA TYR A 286 -5.01 8.93 -4.23
C TYR A 286 -5.06 9.93 -5.39
N PHE A 287 -3.90 10.38 -5.91
CA PHE A 287 -3.85 11.49 -6.85
C PHE A 287 -4.25 11.14 -8.29
N TYR A 288 -3.97 9.91 -8.75
CA TYR A 288 -4.27 9.48 -10.11
C TYR A 288 -5.46 8.54 -10.22
N TYR A 289 -5.65 7.66 -9.24
CA TYR A 289 -6.75 6.69 -9.26
C TYR A 289 -7.97 7.14 -8.42
N GLY A 290 -7.78 8.06 -7.47
CA GLY A 290 -8.82 8.64 -6.65
C GLY A 290 -9.46 7.65 -5.68
N SER A 291 -8.68 6.73 -5.09
CA SER A 291 -9.11 5.80 -4.04
C SER A 291 -8.50 6.17 -2.69
N VAL A 292 -9.08 5.64 -1.63
CA VAL A 292 -8.35 5.50 -0.38
C VAL A 292 -7.29 4.43 -0.59
N TRP A 293 -6.01 4.77 -0.35
CA TRP A 293 -4.92 3.81 -0.47
C TRP A 293 -4.01 3.91 0.74
N TYR A 294 -3.82 2.79 1.42
CA TYR A 294 -2.86 2.62 2.49
C TYR A 294 -1.65 1.80 2.03
N GLY A 295 -0.46 2.16 2.53
CA GLY A 295 0.74 1.34 2.48
C GLY A 295 1.08 0.95 3.91
N ASP A 296 0.44 -0.10 4.42
CA ASP A 296 0.63 -0.52 5.80
C ASP A 296 1.91 -1.33 5.95
N GLU A 297 2.63 -1.10 7.02
CA GLU A 297 3.83 -1.87 7.34
C GLU A 297 3.62 -2.73 8.58
N LEU A 298 4.06 -3.99 8.50
CA LEU A 298 3.94 -4.97 9.56
C LEU A 298 5.31 -5.26 10.16
N TRP A 299 5.34 -5.63 11.45
CA TRP A 299 6.54 -6.04 12.15
C TRP A 299 7.53 -4.89 12.46
N ASN A 300 8.32 -5.01 13.50
CA ASN A 300 9.27 -3.97 13.94
C ASN A 300 10.63 -4.54 14.36
N GLY A 301 11.16 -5.55 13.70
CA GLY A 301 12.47 -6.11 14.05
C GLY A 301 12.58 -6.50 15.53
N GLY A 302 11.49 -6.98 16.14
CA GLY A 302 11.45 -7.31 17.56
C GLY A 302 11.29 -6.14 18.53
N ALA A 303 11.37 -4.89 18.09
CA ALA A 303 11.21 -3.71 18.95
C ALA A 303 9.74 -3.50 19.37
N MET A 304 9.22 -4.42 20.17
CA MET A 304 7.82 -4.52 20.58
C MET A 304 7.50 -3.73 21.85
N LYS A 305 8.53 -3.33 22.58
CA LYS A 305 8.44 -2.66 23.86
C LYS A 305 9.64 -1.74 24.00
N ASP A 306 9.43 -0.54 24.46
CA ASP A 306 10.48 0.40 24.83
C ASP A 306 11.11 -0.05 26.16
N TYR A 307 12.24 -0.74 26.06
CA TYR A 307 12.93 -1.34 27.22
C TYR A 307 13.75 -0.34 28.02
N ASP A 308 14.35 0.65 27.37
CA ASP A 308 15.15 1.69 28.03
C ASP A 308 14.36 2.97 28.33
N LYS A 309 13.09 3.04 27.89
CA LYS A 309 12.17 4.14 28.13
C LYS A 309 12.62 5.49 27.59
N ASP A 310 13.33 5.46 26.47
CA ASP A 310 13.78 6.67 25.79
C ASP A 310 12.73 7.26 24.81
N GLY A 311 11.62 6.55 24.61
CA GLY A 311 10.52 6.91 23.74
C GLY A 311 10.74 6.54 22.27
N ALA A 312 11.80 5.81 21.95
CA ALA A 312 12.04 5.20 20.66
C ALA A 312 11.78 3.69 20.70
N TYR A 313 11.65 3.09 19.53
CA TYR A 313 11.59 1.64 19.33
C TYR A 313 12.73 1.29 18.37
N ASP A 314 13.87 0.93 18.90
CA ASP A 314 15.11 0.77 18.14
C ASP A 314 15.73 -0.65 18.24
N GLU A 315 16.93 -0.81 17.71
CA GLU A 315 17.65 -2.09 17.72
C GLU A 315 17.96 -2.60 19.12
N TYR A 316 18.11 -1.70 20.10
CA TYR A 316 18.30 -2.12 21.49
C TYR A 316 17.05 -2.80 22.04
N ASP A 317 15.87 -2.25 21.75
CA ASP A 317 14.60 -2.85 22.14
C ASP A 317 14.38 -4.18 21.44
N GLY A 318 14.75 -4.26 20.16
CA GLY A 318 14.70 -5.50 19.39
C GLY A 318 15.59 -6.58 20.01
N LEU A 319 16.82 -6.24 20.44
CA LEU A 319 17.74 -7.15 21.09
C LEU A 319 17.23 -7.63 22.44
N MET A 320 16.68 -6.72 23.25
CA MET A 320 16.10 -7.07 24.56
C MET A 320 14.89 -7.98 24.40
N TRP A 321 14.06 -7.72 23.41
CA TRP A 321 12.94 -8.59 23.09
C TRP A 321 13.36 -9.97 22.59
N ASP A 322 14.41 -10.03 21.77
CA ASP A 322 15.01 -11.29 21.31
C ASP A 322 15.51 -12.12 22.50
N ASP A 323 16.18 -11.48 23.44
CA ASP A 323 16.66 -12.12 24.67
C ASP A 323 15.51 -12.60 25.58
N GLU A 324 14.44 -11.80 25.72
CA GLU A 324 13.31 -12.09 26.62
C GLU A 324 12.32 -13.11 26.03
N ALA A 325 11.93 -12.94 24.77
CA ALA A 325 10.79 -13.61 24.18
C ALA A 325 11.12 -14.55 23.02
N ASN A 326 12.17 -14.28 22.25
CA ASN A 326 12.51 -15.03 21.03
C ASN A 326 13.61 -16.06 21.24
N GLN A 327 14.00 -16.35 22.47
CA GLN A 327 15.04 -17.33 22.84
C GLN A 327 16.41 -17.04 22.19
N LYS A 328 16.70 -15.78 21.87
CA LYS A 328 17.93 -15.31 21.19
C LYS A 328 18.10 -15.84 19.77
N ASN A 329 17.01 -16.17 19.09
CA ASN A 329 17.06 -16.69 17.72
C ASN A 329 17.14 -15.58 16.65
N GLY A 330 16.97 -14.32 17.06
CA GLY A 330 17.01 -13.18 16.15
C GLY A 330 18.39 -12.58 15.96
N PHE A 331 19.37 -12.93 16.79
CA PHE A 331 20.72 -12.35 16.75
C PHE A 331 21.81 -13.43 16.71
N LYS A 332 22.59 -13.46 15.61
CA LYS A 332 23.80 -14.31 15.50
C LYS A 332 24.94 -13.64 16.27
N PRO A 333 25.54 -14.33 17.26
CA PRO A 333 26.71 -13.80 17.95
C PRO A 333 27.85 -13.56 16.98
N TRP A 334 28.61 -12.46 17.20
CA TRP A 334 29.78 -12.14 16.38
C TRP A 334 30.84 -13.22 16.50
N THR A 335 31.24 -13.78 15.37
CA THR A 335 32.26 -14.82 15.25
C THR A 335 33.36 -14.39 14.29
N LYS A 336 34.60 -14.78 14.57
CA LYS A 336 35.75 -14.41 13.72
C LYS A 336 35.70 -15.14 12.38
N LEU A 337 35.98 -14.39 11.33
CA LEU A 337 36.11 -14.87 9.94
C LEU A 337 37.33 -14.18 9.32
N VAL A 338 38.01 -14.84 8.37
CA VAL A 338 39.03 -14.22 7.51
C VAL A 338 38.44 -13.98 6.15
N HIS A 339 38.19 -12.72 5.85
CA HIS A 339 37.66 -12.30 4.55
C HIS A 339 38.82 -12.09 3.54
N PRO A 340 38.67 -12.49 2.26
CA PRO A 340 39.77 -12.39 1.27
C PRO A 340 40.33 -10.98 1.12
N ILE A 341 39.49 -9.96 1.09
CA ILE A 341 39.89 -8.54 0.91
C ILE A 341 40.05 -7.83 2.24
N LEU A 342 39.09 -7.97 3.15
CA LEU A 342 39.10 -7.22 4.41
C LEU A 342 40.03 -7.75 5.47
N GLY A 343 40.53 -9.00 5.33
CA GLY A 343 41.33 -9.69 6.36
C GLY A 343 40.47 -10.15 7.53
N GLU A 344 40.97 -9.99 8.77
CA GLU A 344 40.23 -10.41 9.96
C GLU A 344 39.00 -9.54 10.17
N VAL A 345 37.81 -10.16 10.19
CA VAL A 345 36.50 -9.57 10.47
C VAL A 345 35.74 -10.42 11.49
N GLU A 346 34.63 -9.93 11.96
CA GLU A 346 33.65 -10.71 12.71
C GLU A 346 32.31 -10.70 11.94
N ILE A 347 31.68 -11.88 11.79
CA ILE A 347 30.38 -12.09 11.14
C ILE A 347 29.30 -12.27 12.19
N GLY A 348 28.14 -11.66 12.02
CA GLY A 348 27.01 -11.75 12.95
C GLY A 348 25.98 -10.65 12.75
N GLY A 349 25.25 -10.37 13.82
CA GLY A 349 24.18 -9.36 13.78
C GLY A 349 22.77 -9.94 13.76
N PHE A 350 21.78 -9.10 13.58
CA PHE A 350 20.41 -9.56 13.46
C PHE A 350 20.16 -10.39 12.21
N HIS A 351 19.34 -11.43 12.35
CA HIS A 351 18.87 -12.21 11.21
C HIS A 351 18.10 -11.30 10.24
N PRO A 352 18.63 -11.01 9.05
CA PRO A 352 18.08 -9.95 8.19
C PRO A 352 16.70 -10.24 7.66
N LYS A 353 16.40 -11.52 7.37
CA LYS A 353 15.12 -11.94 6.76
C LYS A 353 14.00 -12.15 7.79
N PHE A 354 14.23 -13.06 8.78
CA PHE A 354 13.18 -13.54 9.67
C PHE A 354 13.29 -13.00 11.10
N PHE A 355 13.90 -11.83 11.25
CA PHE A 355 13.86 -11.01 12.45
C PHE A 355 13.84 -9.52 12.09
N ALA A 356 14.77 -9.03 11.28
CA ALA A 356 14.81 -7.60 10.93
C ALA A 356 13.68 -7.23 9.97
N GLN A 357 13.49 -7.97 8.88
CA GLN A 357 12.50 -7.66 7.86
C GLN A 357 11.13 -8.27 8.15
N ASN A 358 11.07 -9.53 8.52
CA ASN A 358 9.84 -10.26 8.84
C ASN A 358 9.92 -10.82 10.26
N GLY A 359 8.78 -10.99 10.90
CA GLY A 359 8.72 -11.59 12.23
C GLY A 359 9.03 -13.09 12.23
N PRO A 360 9.47 -13.63 13.37
CA PRO A 360 9.61 -15.07 13.53
C PRO A 360 8.25 -15.77 13.38
N ALA A 361 8.26 -17.01 12.87
CA ALA A 361 7.06 -17.76 12.50
C ALA A 361 5.99 -17.83 13.63
N TRP A 362 6.42 -17.95 14.89
CA TRP A 362 5.51 -18.02 16.04
C TRP A 362 4.75 -16.71 16.33
N GLN A 363 5.23 -15.57 15.82
CA GLN A 363 4.57 -14.27 15.92
C GLN A 363 3.67 -13.95 14.73
N LEU A 364 3.79 -14.69 13.65
CA LEU A 364 3.19 -14.34 12.37
C LEU A 364 1.67 -14.12 12.49
N GLU A 365 0.93 -15.07 13.08
CA GLU A 365 -0.54 -14.98 13.20
C GLU A 365 -0.99 -13.75 13.99
N ASN A 366 -0.26 -13.36 15.03
CA ASN A 366 -0.57 -12.17 15.81
C ASN A 366 -0.56 -10.89 14.96
N TRP A 367 0.40 -10.77 14.04
CA TRP A 367 0.53 -9.59 13.18
C TRP A 367 -0.45 -9.61 12.02
N ILE A 368 -0.49 -10.72 11.27
CA ILE A 368 -1.31 -10.83 10.06
C ILE A 368 -2.81 -10.79 10.37
N SER A 369 -3.25 -11.39 11.49
CA SER A 369 -4.67 -11.37 11.87
C SER A 369 -5.15 -9.97 12.24
N LYS A 370 -4.34 -9.18 12.93
CA LYS A 370 -4.67 -7.80 13.30
C LYS A 370 -4.76 -6.89 12.08
N GLN A 371 -3.76 -6.98 11.20
CA GLN A 371 -3.75 -6.24 9.93
C GLN A 371 -4.95 -6.62 9.06
N SER A 372 -5.25 -7.91 8.94
CA SER A 372 -6.40 -8.39 8.17
C SER A 372 -7.74 -7.92 8.74
N LYS A 373 -7.87 -7.82 10.08
CA LYS A 373 -9.06 -7.23 10.71
C LYS A 373 -9.22 -5.75 10.40
N PHE A 374 -8.14 -4.99 10.30
CA PHE A 374 -8.20 -3.62 9.81
C PHE A 374 -8.66 -3.57 8.34
N ASN A 375 -8.14 -4.43 7.48
CA ASN A 375 -8.59 -4.52 6.08
C ASN A 375 -10.10 -4.83 6.00
N LEU A 376 -10.61 -5.73 6.83
CA LEU A 376 -12.05 -6.01 6.93
C LEU A 376 -12.86 -4.81 7.46
N ALA A 377 -12.31 -4.05 8.39
CA ALA A 377 -12.95 -2.84 8.91
C ALA A 377 -13.11 -1.79 7.81
N MET A 378 -12.07 -1.56 7.01
CA MET A 378 -12.14 -0.67 5.83
C MET A 378 -13.17 -1.17 4.82
N ALA A 379 -13.21 -2.48 4.54
CA ALA A 379 -14.17 -3.07 3.61
C ALA A 379 -15.64 -2.90 4.04
N LYS A 380 -15.90 -2.88 5.35
CA LYS A 380 -17.24 -2.62 5.91
C LYS A 380 -17.71 -1.17 5.74
N GLU A 381 -16.81 -0.24 5.51
CA GLU A 381 -17.13 1.18 5.32
C GLU A 381 -17.35 1.56 3.85
N LEU A 382 -17.09 0.65 2.91
CA LEU A 382 -17.25 0.88 1.47
C LEU A 382 -18.62 1.46 1.12
N PRO A 383 -18.72 2.35 0.10
CA PRO A 383 -19.99 2.90 -0.34
C PRO A 383 -20.94 1.80 -0.79
N GLN A 384 -22.22 2.02 -0.59
CA GLN A 384 -23.27 1.12 -1.01
C GLN A 384 -24.53 1.90 -1.37
N ILE A 385 -24.89 1.88 -2.63
CA ILE A 385 -26.13 2.50 -3.11
C ILE A 385 -27.29 1.54 -2.92
N ASP A 386 -28.29 1.99 -2.19
CA ASP A 386 -29.54 1.27 -1.96
C ASP A 386 -30.71 2.02 -2.57
N LEU A 387 -31.46 1.35 -3.44
CA LEU A 387 -32.72 1.86 -3.99
C LEU A 387 -33.78 1.83 -2.88
N LYS A 388 -34.25 2.99 -2.45
CA LYS A 388 -35.21 3.14 -1.35
C LYS A 388 -36.65 3.03 -1.81
N ASP A 389 -36.99 3.81 -2.84
CA ASP A 389 -38.34 3.82 -3.40
C ASP A 389 -38.33 4.11 -4.89
N VAL A 390 -39.30 3.52 -5.58
CA VAL A 390 -39.67 3.89 -6.94
C VAL A 390 -41.19 3.96 -7.02
N SER A 391 -41.71 5.15 -7.22
CA SER A 391 -43.15 5.40 -7.34
C SER A 391 -43.52 5.87 -8.76
N VAL A 392 -44.68 5.44 -9.22
CA VAL A 392 -45.26 5.82 -10.53
C VAL A 392 -46.59 6.54 -10.29
N LYS A 393 -46.69 7.76 -10.78
CA LYS A 393 -47.87 8.56 -10.69
C LYS A 393 -48.42 8.81 -12.10
N ALA A 394 -49.69 8.40 -12.35
CA ALA A 394 -50.38 8.73 -13.57
C ALA A 394 -50.75 10.20 -13.60
N LEU A 395 -50.58 10.84 -14.72
CA LEU A 395 -50.93 12.21 -15.02
C LEU A 395 -51.94 12.24 -16.20
N PRO A 396 -52.65 13.38 -16.49
CA PRO A 396 -53.51 13.50 -17.65
C PRO A 396 -52.77 13.20 -18.97
N ASN A 397 -53.52 12.85 -20.02
CA ASN A 397 -53.00 12.67 -21.37
C ASN A 397 -51.99 11.54 -21.56
N ASN A 398 -52.15 10.45 -20.81
CA ASN A 398 -51.26 9.27 -20.85
C ASN A 398 -49.82 9.59 -20.50
N GLU A 399 -49.64 10.55 -19.61
CA GLU A 399 -48.34 10.90 -19.03
C GLU A 399 -48.18 10.24 -17.68
N TYR A 400 -46.92 9.98 -17.33
CA TYR A 400 -46.51 9.35 -16.07
C TYR A 400 -45.29 10.06 -15.47
N GLU A 401 -45.34 10.27 -14.18
CA GLU A 401 -44.19 10.70 -13.39
C GLU A 401 -43.62 9.50 -12.65
N VAL A 402 -42.32 9.21 -12.87
CA VAL A 402 -41.59 8.15 -12.18
C VAL A 402 -40.56 8.79 -11.27
N LYS A 403 -40.79 8.68 -9.98
CA LYS A 403 -39.88 9.20 -8.96
C LYS A 403 -39.05 8.05 -8.42
N VAL A 404 -37.72 8.23 -8.38
CA VAL A 404 -36.74 7.27 -7.88
C VAL A 404 -36.00 7.89 -6.73
N THR A 405 -35.94 7.19 -5.61
CA THR A 405 -35.21 7.63 -4.39
C THR A 405 -34.18 6.57 -4.02
N TRP A 406 -32.97 6.99 -3.74
CA TRP A 406 -31.87 6.12 -3.26
C TRP A 406 -31.04 6.80 -2.20
N SER A 407 -30.20 6.01 -1.53
CA SER A 407 -29.22 6.53 -0.57
C SER A 407 -27.91 5.74 -0.63
N ASN A 408 -26.83 6.34 -0.16
CA ASN A 408 -25.59 5.64 0.13
C ASN A 408 -25.60 5.23 1.62
N SER A 409 -25.71 3.93 1.90
CA SER A 409 -25.69 3.39 3.27
C SER A 409 -24.28 3.10 3.79
N GLY A 410 -23.27 3.19 2.93
CA GLY A 410 -21.86 3.08 3.34
C GLY A 410 -21.37 4.34 4.05
N LYS A 411 -20.25 4.21 4.76
CA LYS A 411 -19.62 5.34 5.46
C LYS A 411 -18.66 6.14 4.56
N LEU A 412 -18.21 5.56 3.44
CA LEU A 412 -17.44 6.27 2.43
C LEU A 412 -18.38 6.89 1.37
N PRO A 413 -18.03 8.05 0.78
CA PRO A 413 -18.70 8.57 -0.39
C PRO A 413 -18.43 7.67 -1.60
N VAL A 414 -19.28 7.72 -2.63
CA VAL A 414 -19.05 6.98 -3.87
C VAL A 414 -17.84 7.51 -4.66
N ALA A 415 -17.39 8.71 -4.37
CA ALA A 415 -16.18 9.32 -4.90
C ALA A 415 -15.56 10.27 -3.89
N LEU A 416 -14.24 10.17 -3.70
CA LEU A 416 -13.44 11.18 -3.03
C LEU A 416 -13.46 12.49 -3.82
N GLU A 417 -13.18 13.63 -3.18
CA GLU A 417 -13.08 14.89 -3.90
C GLU A 417 -11.98 14.82 -4.99
N GLN A 418 -10.87 14.16 -4.70
CA GLN A 418 -9.81 13.88 -5.67
C GLN A 418 -10.31 13.01 -6.84
N ALA A 419 -11.13 12.01 -6.57
CA ALA A 419 -11.68 11.12 -7.61
C ALA A 419 -12.52 11.86 -8.64
N LYS A 420 -13.19 12.93 -8.23
CA LYS A 420 -13.99 13.77 -9.13
C LYS A 420 -13.12 14.53 -10.15
N LEU A 421 -11.89 14.89 -9.75
CA LEU A 421 -10.93 15.58 -10.64
C LEU A 421 -10.33 14.64 -11.67
N VAL A 422 -9.94 13.43 -11.27
CA VAL A 422 -9.30 12.46 -12.17
C VAL A 422 -10.27 11.73 -13.09
N LYS A 423 -11.58 11.84 -12.84
CA LYS A 423 -12.67 11.33 -13.69
C LYS A 423 -12.68 9.83 -13.96
N ILE A 424 -11.97 9.05 -13.15
CA ILE A 424 -12.02 7.57 -13.20
C ILE A 424 -13.38 7.11 -12.68
N VAL A 425 -13.90 7.76 -11.64
CA VAL A 425 -15.21 7.50 -11.09
C VAL A 425 -16.24 8.36 -11.83
N GLN A 426 -17.18 7.71 -12.49
CA GLN A 426 -18.27 8.40 -13.15
C GLN A 426 -19.35 8.82 -12.14
N GLU A 427 -20.09 9.87 -12.47
CA GLU A 427 -21.26 10.29 -11.71
C GLU A 427 -22.29 9.17 -11.58
N ASP A 428 -22.99 9.13 -10.46
CA ASP A 428 -24.14 8.26 -10.27
C ASP A 428 -25.22 8.61 -11.30
N ARG A 429 -25.87 7.60 -11.83
CA ARG A 429 -26.87 7.77 -12.86
C ARG A 429 -28.08 6.89 -12.62
N VAL A 430 -29.24 7.47 -12.90
CA VAL A 430 -30.51 6.75 -12.92
C VAL A 430 -30.99 6.69 -14.36
N MET A 431 -31.38 5.52 -14.83
CA MET A 431 -31.86 5.28 -16.16
C MET A 431 -33.26 4.69 -16.10
N LEU A 432 -34.18 5.21 -16.92
CA LEU A 432 -35.46 4.60 -17.21
C LEU A 432 -35.35 3.80 -18.51
N ASP A 433 -35.18 2.50 -18.37
CA ASP A 433 -35.07 1.55 -19.49
C ASP A 433 -36.49 1.13 -19.95
N ILE A 434 -36.92 1.66 -21.08
CA ILE A 434 -38.22 1.42 -21.67
C ILE A 434 -38.08 1.32 -23.20
N ASP A 435 -38.92 0.49 -23.84
CA ASP A 435 -38.95 0.37 -25.30
C ASP A 435 -39.32 1.73 -25.92
N LYS A 436 -38.45 2.26 -26.74
CA LYS A 436 -38.56 3.56 -27.40
C LYS A 436 -39.76 3.64 -28.33
N SER A 437 -40.14 2.54 -28.96
CA SER A 437 -41.31 2.50 -29.86
C SER A 437 -42.64 2.76 -29.15
N LEU A 438 -42.65 2.56 -27.83
CA LEU A 438 -43.85 2.79 -27.00
C LEU A 438 -44.00 4.26 -26.55
N LEU A 439 -43.02 5.12 -26.82
CA LEU A 439 -43.04 6.52 -26.47
C LEU A 439 -43.61 7.36 -27.63
N LYS A 440 -44.58 8.20 -27.34
CA LYS A 440 -45.18 9.08 -28.34
C LYS A 440 -44.20 10.18 -28.75
N GLY A 441 -43.89 10.26 -30.06
CA GLY A 441 -42.94 11.24 -30.57
C GLY A 441 -41.59 11.10 -29.89
N TYR A 442 -40.91 9.99 -30.12
CA TYR A 442 -39.64 9.68 -29.41
C TYR A 442 -38.63 10.83 -29.53
N GLU A 443 -38.59 11.52 -30.63
CA GLU A 443 -37.81 12.73 -30.86
C GLU A 443 -38.39 13.96 -30.11
N GLU A 444 -39.68 13.92 -29.75
CA GLU A 444 -40.42 14.95 -29.03
C GLU A 444 -40.72 14.56 -27.57
N ALA A 445 -40.42 13.32 -27.17
CA ALA A 445 -40.58 12.89 -25.77
C ALA A 445 -39.72 13.75 -24.86
N LYS A 446 -40.29 14.86 -24.41
CA LYS A 446 -39.72 15.71 -23.39
C LYS A 446 -39.65 14.92 -22.10
N VAL A 447 -38.55 14.21 -21.92
CA VAL A 447 -38.14 13.79 -20.58
C VAL A 447 -37.74 15.07 -19.87
N THR A 448 -38.65 15.67 -19.15
CA THR A 448 -38.37 16.86 -18.37
C THR A 448 -37.67 16.40 -17.11
N ILE A 449 -36.39 16.63 -17.04
CA ILE A 449 -35.54 16.27 -15.99
C ILE A 449 -35.29 17.51 -15.14
N THR A 450 -35.16 17.36 -13.83
CA THR A 450 -34.76 18.42 -12.93
C THR A 450 -33.30 18.88 -13.18
N GLN A 451 -32.57 18.16 -14.05
CA GLN A 451 -31.29 18.53 -14.64
C GLN A 451 -31.23 18.10 -16.11
N PRO A 452 -30.53 18.81 -17.01
CA PRO A 452 -30.45 18.46 -18.42
C PRO A 452 -29.83 17.08 -18.61
N ALA A 453 -30.52 16.16 -19.26
CA ALA A 453 -29.98 14.88 -19.67
C ALA A 453 -29.05 15.06 -20.86
N LEU A 454 -27.90 14.43 -20.81
CA LEU A 454 -27.00 14.34 -21.95
C LEU A 454 -27.47 13.31 -22.99
N PHE A 455 -28.31 12.33 -22.58
CA PHE A 455 -28.89 11.30 -23.45
C PHE A 455 -30.25 10.82 -22.92
N ASP A 456 -31.06 10.28 -23.83
CA ASP A 456 -32.38 9.75 -23.58
C ASP A 456 -32.53 8.94 -22.28
N LYS A 457 -33.39 9.40 -21.38
CA LYS A 457 -33.83 8.66 -20.21
C LYS A 457 -32.76 8.34 -19.16
N THR A 458 -31.62 9.01 -19.19
CA THR A 458 -30.58 8.90 -18.18
C THR A 458 -30.40 10.23 -17.48
N ILE A 459 -30.46 10.21 -16.15
CA ILE A 459 -30.21 11.36 -15.29
C ILE A 459 -28.87 11.14 -14.58
N TYR A 460 -27.92 12.02 -14.81
CA TYR A 460 -26.67 12.10 -14.05
C TYR A 460 -26.94 12.95 -12.81
N THR A 461 -26.57 12.42 -11.65
CA THR A 461 -27.00 12.99 -10.37
C THR A 461 -25.81 13.46 -9.51
N GLY A 462 -24.62 13.52 -10.10
CA GLY A 462 -23.39 13.76 -9.37
C GLY A 462 -23.04 12.57 -8.47
N TYR A 463 -22.23 12.80 -7.47
CA TYR A 463 -21.71 11.76 -6.59
C TYR A 463 -22.48 11.75 -5.25
N THR A 464 -22.97 10.58 -4.83
CA THR A 464 -23.72 10.45 -3.58
C THR A 464 -22.75 10.35 -2.39
N LYS A 465 -22.88 11.28 -1.43
CA LYS A 465 -22.06 11.29 -0.21
C LYS A 465 -22.45 10.16 0.73
N ALA A 466 -21.61 9.88 1.71
CA ALA A 466 -21.96 8.97 2.81
C ALA A 466 -23.26 9.41 3.52
N GLY A 467 -24.20 8.49 3.70
CA GLY A 467 -25.49 8.77 4.34
C GLY A 467 -26.45 9.67 3.55
N GLU A 468 -26.06 10.17 2.39
CA GLU A 468 -26.91 11.07 1.57
C GLU A 468 -28.04 10.28 0.90
N GLN A 469 -29.21 10.91 0.88
CA GLN A 469 -30.37 10.47 0.08
C GLN A 469 -30.59 11.42 -1.08
N LYS A 470 -30.84 10.86 -2.25
CA LYS A 470 -31.10 11.60 -3.49
C LYS A 470 -32.40 11.14 -4.15
N GLU A 471 -32.87 11.94 -5.07
CA GLU A 471 -34.02 11.61 -5.91
C GLU A 471 -33.82 12.03 -7.36
N ALA A 472 -34.45 11.31 -8.26
CA ALA A 472 -34.57 11.65 -9.67
C ALA A 472 -36.05 11.47 -10.14
N VAL A 473 -36.49 12.32 -11.04
CA VAL A 473 -37.86 12.29 -11.54
C VAL A 473 -37.85 12.25 -13.07
N PHE A 474 -38.52 11.24 -13.63
CA PHE A 474 -38.78 11.14 -15.06
C PHE A 474 -40.22 11.51 -15.34
N LYS A 475 -40.50 12.27 -16.44
CA LYS A 475 -41.82 12.46 -17.01
C LYS A 475 -41.85 11.79 -18.36
N VAL A 476 -42.78 10.90 -18.55
CA VAL A 476 -42.89 10.03 -19.74
C VAL A 476 -44.31 10.12 -20.29
N LYS A 477 -44.43 10.19 -21.59
CA LYS A 477 -45.72 10.12 -22.30
C LYS A 477 -45.74 8.87 -23.17
N LEU A 478 -46.74 8.00 -22.96
CA LEU A 478 -46.91 6.81 -23.79
C LEU A 478 -47.72 7.14 -25.06
N ASN A 479 -47.35 6.48 -26.17
CA ASN A 479 -48.04 6.62 -27.45
C ASN A 479 -49.33 5.79 -27.55
N GLN A 480 -49.50 4.83 -26.63
CA GLN A 480 -50.66 3.94 -26.58
C GLN A 480 -51.23 3.87 -25.15
N LYS A 481 -52.52 3.49 -25.06
CA LYS A 481 -53.14 3.13 -23.78
C LYS A 481 -52.81 1.69 -23.43
N GLY A 482 -52.70 1.41 -22.15
CA GLY A 482 -52.40 0.08 -21.61
C GLY A 482 -51.17 0.01 -20.77
N SER A 483 -50.91 -1.15 -20.24
CA SER A 483 -49.81 -1.42 -19.32
C SER A 483 -48.48 -1.58 -20.09
N VAL A 484 -47.45 -0.84 -19.72
CA VAL A 484 -46.11 -0.88 -20.31
C VAL A 484 -45.09 -1.21 -19.19
N LYS A 485 -44.32 -2.26 -19.40
CA LYS A 485 -43.21 -2.61 -18.50
C LYS A 485 -42.00 -1.74 -18.81
N ALA A 486 -41.35 -1.29 -17.77
CA ALA A 486 -40.06 -0.60 -17.83
C ALA A 486 -39.19 -0.99 -16.64
N LYS A 487 -37.91 -0.63 -16.68
CA LYS A 487 -36.99 -0.85 -15.57
C LYS A 487 -36.33 0.46 -15.16
N ILE A 488 -36.21 0.67 -13.87
CA ILE A 488 -35.30 1.66 -13.32
C ILE A 488 -33.95 0.96 -13.08
N LYS A 489 -32.91 1.56 -13.61
CA LYS A 489 -31.52 1.14 -13.39
C LYS A 489 -30.77 2.26 -12.70
N LEU A 490 -30.28 2.00 -11.49
CA LEU A 490 -29.43 2.91 -10.72
C LEU A 490 -28.01 2.37 -10.76
N SER A 491 -27.06 3.16 -11.23
CA SER A 491 -25.66 2.77 -11.38
C SER A 491 -24.72 3.79 -10.74
N SER A 492 -23.83 3.31 -9.91
CA SER A 492 -22.73 4.06 -9.29
C SER A 492 -21.44 3.28 -9.46
N THR A 493 -20.38 3.93 -9.91
CA THR A 493 -19.08 3.26 -10.20
C THR A 493 -18.55 2.52 -8.98
N ARG A 494 -18.63 3.13 -7.79
CA ARG A 494 -18.13 2.54 -6.52
C ARG A 494 -19.24 2.17 -5.54
N GLY A 495 -20.46 2.62 -5.78
CA GLY A 495 -21.62 2.31 -4.92
C GLY A 495 -22.41 1.08 -5.36
N GLY A 496 -22.11 0.54 -6.55
CA GLY A 496 -22.76 -0.65 -7.08
C GLY A 496 -23.91 -0.36 -8.04
N TYR A 497 -24.71 -1.39 -8.29
CA TYR A 497 -25.80 -1.38 -9.27
C TYR A 497 -27.10 -1.92 -8.64
N LYS A 498 -28.22 -1.28 -8.92
CA LYS A 498 -29.56 -1.74 -8.52
C LYS A 498 -30.52 -1.58 -9.68
N GLU A 499 -31.48 -2.51 -9.81
CA GLU A 499 -32.58 -2.38 -10.76
C GLU A 499 -33.93 -2.72 -10.11
N LYS A 500 -34.98 -2.15 -10.66
CA LYS A 500 -36.36 -2.44 -10.27
C LYS A 500 -37.29 -2.35 -11.47
N GLU A 501 -38.09 -3.38 -11.66
CA GLU A 501 -39.18 -3.36 -12.65
C GLU A 501 -40.31 -2.46 -12.18
N ILE A 502 -40.89 -1.71 -13.11
CA ILE A 502 -42.06 -0.87 -12.91
C ILE A 502 -43.05 -1.08 -14.03
N VAL A 503 -44.29 -0.69 -13.80
CA VAL A 503 -45.37 -0.70 -14.80
C VAL A 503 -45.90 0.72 -14.92
N LEU A 504 -45.95 1.20 -16.16
CA LEU A 504 -46.60 2.44 -16.55
C LEU A 504 -47.93 2.10 -17.19
N GLY A 505 -49.00 2.76 -16.78
CA GLY A 505 -50.36 2.48 -17.26
C GLY A 505 -51.10 1.42 -16.42
N ASN A 506 -52.42 1.40 -16.62
CA ASN A 506 -53.34 0.45 -16.00
C ASN A 506 -53.73 -0.65 -16.96
#